data_aa1c9e8fb956ce07838ed8eaa0420c07
#
_entry.id   aa1c9e8fb956ce07838ed8eaa0420c07
#
_cell.length_a   1.000
_cell.length_b   1.000
_cell.length_c   1.000
_cell.angle_alpha   90.00
_cell.angle_beta   90.00
_cell.angle_gamma   90.00
#
_symmetry.space_group_name_H-M   'P 1'
#
loop_
_entity.id
_entity.type
_entity.pdbx_description
1 polymer ?
#
loop_
_entity_poly.entity_id
_entity_poly.type
_entity_poly.pdbx_seq_one_letter_code
_entity_poly.pdbx_strand_id
1 'polypeptide(L)'
;MQNSKKRKLKPQNLLIVLACICLIIGTFVVLLSNHSTSNSDSKAKTGNKHYETIATVMIDAGHGGYDGGTIAEDGTTEKDLTLALALETGKQLKKLNPEIKVVYTRTSDKVTWPEDETEDLKARVKMAKKEKADYFFSFHINSNEDPTCSGYVSYIRQDDKASEQITEYM
;
A
#
# COMPACT_ATOMS: atom_id res chain seq x y z
N MET A 1 -26.23 12.21 -28.59
CA MET A 1 -26.70 11.06 -27.77
C MET A 1 -25.94 9.83 -28.24
N GLN A 2 -24.90 9.46 -27.57
CA GLN A 2 -24.05 8.32 -27.94
C GLN A 2 -24.45 7.11 -27.12
N ASN A 3 -24.90 6.07 -27.80
CA ASN A 3 -25.52 4.87 -27.23
C ASN A 3 -24.39 3.94 -26.75
N SER A 4 -24.12 3.94 -25.44
CA SER A 4 -23.17 3.04 -24.79
C SER A 4 -23.66 1.59 -24.89
N LYS A 5 -23.09 0.81 -25.81
CA LYS A 5 -23.32 -0.64 -25.91
C LYS A 5 -22.67 -1.34 -24.72
N LYS A 6 -23.48 -1.70 -23.73
CA LYS A 6 -23.04 -2.60 -22.64
C LYS A 6 -22.54 -3.93 -23.24
N ARG A 7 -21.26 -4.24 -23.14
CA ARG A 7 -20.71 -5.55 -23.55
C ARG A 7 -21.24 -6.63 -22.61
N LYS A 8 -22.09 -7.51 -23.11
CA LYS A 8 -22.51 -8.72 -22.39
C LYS A 8 -21.33 -9.70 -22.36
N LEU A 9 -20.93 -10.12 -21.17
CA LEU A 9 -19.95 -11.20 -21.01
C LEU A 9 -20.44 -12.48 -21.71
N LYS A 10 -19.57 -13.15 -22.45
CA LYS A 10 -19.89 -14.44 -23.05
C LYS A 10 -20.18 -15.47 -21.94
N PRO A 11 -21.17 -16.37 -22.10
CA PRO A 11 -21.55 -17.33 -21.05
C PRO A 11 -20.38 -18.23 -20.58
N GLN A 12 -19.44 -18.52 -21.46
CA GLN A 12 -18.20 -19.24 -21.12
C GLN A 12 -17.35 -18.51 -20.07
N ASN A 13 -17.22 -17.18 -20.18
CA ASN A 13 -16.43 -16.38 -19.25
C ASN A 13 -17.11 -16.26 -17.90
N LEU A 14 -18.45 -16.26 -17.87
CA LEU A 14 -19.22 -16.27 -16.64
C LEU A 14 -19.03 -17.57 -15.86
N LEU A 15 -18.98 -18.71 -16.54
CA LEU A 15 -18.72 -20.02 -15.93
C LEU A 15 -17.32 -20.10 -15.31
N ILE A 16 -16.30 -19.54 -15.97
CA ILE A 16 -14.92 -19.50 -15.44
C ILE A 16 -14.86 -18.63 -14.18
N VAL A 17 -15.51 -17.46 -14.19
CA VAL A 17 -15.56 -16.56 -13.02
C VAL A 17 -16.26 -17.24 -11.84
N LEU A 18 -17.40 -17.92 -12.08
CA LEU A 18 -18.11 -18.67 -11.05
C LEU A 18 -17.28 -19.84 -10.48
N ALA A 19 -16.56 -20.58 -11.33
CA ALA A 19 -15.66 -21.64 -10.90
C ALA A 19 -14.50 -21.12 -10.02
N CYS A 20 -13.91 -19.98 -10.37
CA CYS A 20 -12.88 -19.34 -9.56
C CYS A 20 -13.43 -18.87 -8.20
N ILE A 21 -14.63 -18.32 -8.15
CA ILE A 21 -15.29 -17.90 -6.91
C ILE A 21 -15.57 -19.12 -6.02
N CYS A 22 -16.06 -20.23 -6.58
CA CYS A 22 -16.30 -21.46 -5.84
C CYS A 22 -15.02 -22.07 -5.26
N LEU A 23 -13.89 -22.02 -5.98
CA LEU A 23 -12.59 -22.47 -5.49
C LEU A 23 -12.09 -21.61 -4.32
N ILE A 24 -12.25 -20.29 -4.39
CA ILE A 24 -11.87 -19.37 -3.31
C ILE A 24 -12.73 -19.61 -2.06
N ILE A 25 -14.04 -19.77 -2.22
CA ILE A 25 -14.96 -20.07 -1.11
C ILE A 25 -14.68 -21.46 -0.52
N GLY A 26 -14.41 -22.45 -1.36
CA GLY A 26 -14.08 -23.82 -0.91
C GLY A 26 -12.82 -23.88 -0.07
N THR A 27 -11.75 -23.20 -0.48
CA THR A 27 -10.50 -23.10 0.29
C THR A 27 -10.68 -22.35 1.60
N PHE A 28 -11.53 -21.31 1.62
CA PHE A 28 -11.84 -20.53 2.83
C PHE A 28 -12.64 -21.36 3.84
N VAL A 29 -13.61 -22.17 3.40
CA VAL A 29 -14.40 -23.05 4.25
C VAL A 29 -13.53 -24.19 4.85
N VAL A 30 -12.61 -24.77 4.07
CA VAL A 30 -11.67 -25.79 4.57
C VAL A 30 -10.71 -25.19 5.61
N LEU A 31 -10.26 -23.95 5.44
CA LEU A 31 -9.44 -23.26 6.43
C LEU A 31 -10.19 -22.95 7.72
N LEU A 32 -11.49 -22.65 7.66
CA LEU A 32 -12.34 -22.42 8.84
C LEU A 32 -12.68 -23.73 9.57
N SER A 33 -12.91 -24.84 8.85
CA SER A 33 -13.24 -26.13 9.47
C SER A 33 -12.06 -26.81 10.15
N ASN A 34 -10.83 -26.54 9.73
CA ASN A 34 -9.62 -27.03 10.39
C ASN A 34 -9.23 -26.24 11.65
N HIS A 35 -9.98 -25.17 12.00
CA HIS A 35 -9.70 -24.35 13.19
C HIS A 35 -10.54 -24.73 14.42
N SER A 36 -11.29 -25.81 14.37
CA SER A 36 -12.20 -26.22 15.43
C SER A 36 -11.91 -27.60 16.02
N THR A 37 -10.66 -27.95 16.27
CA THR A 37 -10.34 -29.06 17.18
C THR A 37 -8.86 -29.05 17.58
N SER A 38 -8.56 -28.36 18.67
CA SER A 38 -7.67 -28.89 19.75
C SER A 38 -7.54 -27.81 20.84
N ASN A 39 -8.35 -27.94 21.88
CA ASN A 39 -8.02 -27.41 23.20
C ASN A 39 -6.83 -28.20 23.72
N SER A 40 -5.66 -27.62 23.69
CA SER A 40 -4.57 -27.94 24.59
C SER A 40 -4.03 -26.64 25.13
N ASP A 41 -4.24 -26.44 26.43
CA ASP A 41 -3.67 -25.34 27.21
C ASP A 41 -2.14 -25.36 27.11
N SER A 42 -1.60 -24.74 26.09
CA SER A 42 -0.22 -24.29 26.09
C SER A 42 -0.25 -22.77 26.21
N LYS A 43 -0.04 -22.30 27.44
CA LYS A 43 0.30 -20.92 27.77
C LYS A 43 1.44 -20.50 26.86
N ALA A 44 1.11 -19.93 25.70
CA ALA A 44 2.09 -19.31 24.82
C ALA A 44 2.68 -18.14 25.61
N LYS A 45 3.88 -18.31 26.14
CA LYS A 45 4.74 -17.23 26.54
C LYS A 45 4.97 -16.39 25.29
N THR A 46 4.25 -15.29 25.19
CA THR A 46 4.53 -14.20 24.25
C THR A 46 5.86 -13.57 24.71
N GLY A 47 6.94 -14.28 24.43
CA GLY A 47 8.27 -13.70 24.54
C GLY A 47 8.31 -12.61 23.47
N ASN A 48 8.37 -11.36 23.88
CA ASN A 48 8.71 -10.24 23.01
C ASN A 48 10.07 -10.58 22.41
N LYS A 49 10.07 -11.17 21.22
CA LYS A 49 11.30 -11.40 20.47
C LYS A 49 11.79 -10.02 20.05
N HIS A 50 12.75 -9.49 20.76
CA HIS A 50 13.43 -8.24 20.41
C HIS A 50 14.26 -8.54 19.17
N TYR A 51 13.81 -8.09 18.02
CA TYR A 51 14.60 -8.12 16.78
C TYR A 51 15.50 -6.90 16.74
N GLU A 52 16.76 -7.11 16.41
CA GLU A 52 17.66 -6.01 16.10
C GLU A 52 17.24 -5.38 14.77
N THR A 53 17.12 -4.06 14.73
CA THR A 53 16.70 -3.35 13.50
C THR A 53 17.86 -3.34 12.50
N ILE A 54 17.64 -3.94 11.33
CA ILE A 54 18.62 -3.98 10.23
C ILE A 54 18.47 -2.81 9.27
N ALA A 55 17.26 -2.25 9.14
CA ALA A 55 16.97 -1.07 8.32
C ALA A 55 15.73 -0.33 8.82
N THR A 56 15.72 0.98 8.64
CA THR A 56 14.55 1.83 8.85
C THR A 56 14.00 2.27 7.50
N VAL A 57 12.75 1.92 7.22
CA VAL A 57 12.02 2.28 6.00
C VAL A 57 10.97 3.32 6.35
N MET A 58 11.08 4.53 5.79
CA MET A 58 10.04 5.55 5.82
C MET A 58 9.11 5.33 4.64
N ILE A 59 7.83 5.17 4.94
CA ILE A 59 6.77 5.11 3.93
C ILE A 59 6.00 6.43 3.97
N ASP A 60 5.97 7.10 2.85
CA ASP A 60 5.29 8.37 2.65
C ASP A 60 4.02 8.15 1.86
N ALA A 61 2.89 8.47 2.48
CA ALA A 61 1.61 8.55 1.80
C ALA A 61 1.45 9.95 1.24
N GLY A 62 1.58 10.12 -0.07
CA GLY A 62 1.45 11.40 -0.75
C GLY A 62 0.15 12.11 -0.41
N HIS A 63 0.16 13.45 -0.47
CA HIS A 63 -0.99 14.28 -0.11
C HIS A 63 -1.42 14.13 1.36
N GLY A 64 -2.64 14.57 1.71
CA GLY A 64 -3.21 14.44 3.05
C GLY A 64 -3.69 15.75 3.64
N GLY A 65 -4.63 15.68 4.58
CA GLY A 65 -5.25 16.86 5.20
C GLY A 65 -5.93 17.75 4.17
N TYR A 66 -5.43 18.98 4.02
CA TYR A 66 -5.93 19.98 3.09
C TYR A 66 -5.71 19.61 1.62
N ASP A 67 -4.64 18.87 1.33
CA ASP A 67 -4.27 18.46 -0.02
C ASP A 67 -4.89 17.10 -0.36
N GLY A 68 -5.90 17.10 -1.23
CA GLY A 68 -6.60 15.91 -1.69
C GLY A 68 -5.84 15.12 -2.75
N GLY A 69 -4.86 15.74 -3.42
CA GLY A 69 -4.29 15.23 -4.66
C GLY A 69 -5.32 15.21 -5.79
N THR A 70 -5.17 14.32 -6.73
CA THR A 70 -6.14 14.09 -7.80
C THR A 70 -7.45 13.53 -7.25
N ILE A 71 -8.57 13.96 -7.82
CA ILE A 71 -9.91 13.48 -7.48
C ILE A 71 -10.49 12.77 -8.71
N ALA A 72 -10.85 11.50 -8.55
CA ALA A 72 -11.49 10.72 -9.60
C ALA A 72 -12.96 11.13 -9.81
N GLU A 73 -13.57 10.73 -10.94
CA GLU A 73 -14.95 11.05 -11.27
C GLU A 73 -15.99 10.56 -10.22
N ASP A 74 -15.66 9.50 -9.50
CA ASP A 74 -16.52 8.94 -8.44
C ASP A 74 -16.31 9.61 -7.07
N GLY A 75 -15.43 10.62 -6.99
CA GLY A 75 -15.09 11.33 -5.78
C GLY A 75 -13.96 10.72 -4.94
N THR A 76 -13.39 9.61 -5.37
CA THR A 76 -12.22 9.00 -4.71
C THR A 76 -11.03 9.95 -4.79
N THR A 77 -10.37 10.21 -3.67
CA THR A 77 -9.22 11.12 -3.61
C THR A 77 -7.91 10.35 -3.63
N GLU A 78 -6.88 10.94 -4.25
CA GLU A 78 -5.54 10.36 -4.26
C GLU A 78 -5.01 10.17 -2.83
N LYS A 79 -5.22 11.12 -1.93
CA LYS A 79 -4.77 11.03 -0.54
C LYS A 79 -5.30 9.81 0.21
N ASP A 80 -6.52 9.35 -0.10
CA ASP A 80 -7.10 8.17 0.54
C ASP A 80 -6.47 6.89 0.00
N LEU A 81 -6.23 6.83 -1.30
CA LEU A 81 -5.58 5.70 -1.95
C LEU A 81 -4.12 5.56 -1.53
N THR A 82 -3.37 6.65 -1.50
CA THR A 82 -1.96 6.65 -1.08
C THR A 82 -1.81 6.25 0.38
N LEU A 83 -2.73 6.69 1.26
CA LEU A 83 -2.76 6.26 2.65
C LEU A 83 -3.01 4.76 2.79
N ALA A 84 -4.00 4.23 2.09
CA ALA A 84 -4.32 2.81 2.12
C ALA A 84 -3.14 1.96 1.62
N LEU A 85 -2.52 2.38 0.50
CA LEU A 85 -1.36 1.71 -0.08
C LEU A 85 -0.15 1.74 0.87
N ALA A 86 0.15 2.89 1.47
CA ALA A 86 1.26 3.05 2.40
C ALA A 86 1.10 2.14 3.63
N LEU A 87 -0.10 2.12 4.24
CA LEU A 87 -0.37 1.30 5.43
C LEU A 87 -0.28 -0.19 5.12
N GLU A 88 -0.84 -0.65 4.01
CA GLU A 88 -0.77 -2.07 3.63
C GLU A 88 0.66 -2.47 3.27
N THR A 89 1.40 -1.64 2.53
CA THR A 89 2.83 -1.90 2.23
C THR A 89 3.64 -2.07 3.50
N GLY A 90 3.51 -1.18 4.46
CA GLY A 90 4.27 -1.28 5.71
C GLY A 90 3.87 -2.47 6.57
N LYS A 91 2.60 -2.86 6.56
CA LYS A 91 2.12 -4.08 7.21
C LYS A 91 2.75 -5.32 6.57
N GLN A 92 2.82 -5.40 5.23
CA GLN A 92 3.44 -6.51 4.53
C GLN A 92 4.95 -6.54 4.76
N LEU A 93 5.65 -5.41 4.73
CA LEU A 93 7.07 -5.36 5.06
C LEU A 93 7.39 -5.93 6.45
N LYS A 94 6.65 -5.51 7.48
CA LYS A 94 6.81 -6.04 8.84
C LYS A 94 6.52 -7.53 8.95
N LYS A 95 5.56 -8.03 8.17
CA LYS A 95 5.22 -9.45 8.14
C LYS A 95 6.31 -10.28 7.46
N LEU A 96 6.89 -9.77 6.38
CA LEU A 96 7.94 -10.43 5.61
C LEU A 96 9.27 -10.41 6.35
N ASN A 97 9.61 -9.28 6.99
CA ASN A 97 10.82 -9.16 7.77
C ASN A 97 10.59 -8.27 9.01
N PRO A 98 10.43 -8.86 10.21
CA PRO A 98 10.20 -8.13 11.45
C PRO A 98 11.42 -7.30 11.93
N GLU A 99 12.60 -7.49 11.34
CA GLU A 99 13.82 -6.72 11.63
C GLU A 99 13.82 -5.35 10.92
N ILE A 100 12.87 -5.13 9.99
CA ILE A 100 12.67 -3.82 9.35
C ILE A 100 11.83 -2.93 10.27
N LYS A 101 12.39 -1.78 10.66
CA LYS A 101 11.64 -0.70 11.30
C LYS A 101 10.88 0.07 10.23
N VAL A 102 9.55 0.00 10.23
CA VAL A 102 8.69 0.79 9.34
C VAL A 102 8.17 2.01 10.09
N VAL A 103 8.36 3.17 9.50
CA VAL A 103 7.83 4.47 9.96
C VAL A 103 7.04 5.13 8.83
N TYR A 104 6.13 6.03 9.16
CA TYR A 104 5.24 6.66 8.18
C TYR A 104 5.28 8.18 8.34
N THR A 105 5.09 8.90 7.24
CA THR A 105 4.87 10.35 7.28
C THR A 105 3.50 10.67 7.88
N ARG A 106 2.49 9.86 7.58
CA ARG A 106 1.15 9.91 8.18
C ARG A 106 0.52 8.53 8.23
N THR A 107 -0.37 8.31 9.18
CA THR A 107 -1.17 7.08 9.35
C THR A 107 -2.68 7.36 9.37
N SER A 108 -3.06 8.57 9.07
CA SER A 108 -4.45 9.05 8.95
C SER A 108 -4.48 10.25 8.00
N ASP A 109 -5.66 10.83 7.78
CA ASP A 109 -5.79 12.07 7.01
C ASP A 109 -5.29 13.32 7.77
N LYS A 110 -5.00 13.21 9.07
CA LYS A 110 -4.44 14.32 9.85
C LYS A 110 -2.97 14.50 9.54
N VAL A 111 -2.60 15.70 9.12
CA VAL A 111 -1.22 16.12 8.88
C VAL A 111 -0.78 17.12 9.95
N THR A 112 0.53 17.20 10.21
CA THR A 112 1.10 18.06 11.27
C THR A 112 1.93 19.23 10.70
N TRP A 113 1.94 19.36 9.39
CA TRP A 113 2.62 20.44 8.66
C TRP A 113 1.64 21.49 8.16
N PRO A 114 2.13 22.71 7.83
CA PRO A 114 1.29 23.80 7.33
C PRO A 114 0.62 23.49 5.98
N GLU A 115 -0.45 24.20 5.67
CA GLU A 115 -1.17 24.14 4.38
C GLU A 115 -0.39 24.91 3.29
N ASP A 116 0.82 24.45 3.01
CA ASP A 116 1.73 24.99 2.00
C ASP A 116 2.53 23.84 1.40
N GLU A 117 2.50 23.70 0.07
CA GLU A 117 3.12 22.58 -0.65
C GLU A 117 4.63 22.46 -0.37
N THR A 118 5.33 23.60 -0.32
CA THR A 118 6.78 23.62 -0.08
C THR A 118 7.10 23.19 1.34
N GLU A 119 6.34 23.65 2.33
CA GLU A 119 6.52 23.27 3.73
C GLU A 119 6.09 21.82 3.99
N ASP A 120 5.07 21.31 3.30
CA ASP A 120 4.68 19.91 3.30
C ASP A 120 5.86 19.03 2.86
N LEU A 121 6.41 19.27 1.67
CA LEU A 121 7.55 18.50 1.15
C LEU A 121 8.76 18.56 2.10
N LYS A 122 9.07 19.73 2.65
CA LYS A 122 10.14 19.89 3.67
C LYS A 122 9.86 19.10 4.94
N ALA A 123 8.60 19.06 5.39
CA ALA A 123 8.21 18.33 6.59
C ALA A 123 8.43 16.83 6.42
N ARG A 124 8.05 16.25 5.28
CA ARG A 124 8.27 14.84 4.94
C ARG A 124 9.75 14.48 4.96
N VAL A 125 10.59 15.28 4.31
CA VAL A 125 12.06 15.11 4.33
C VAL A 125 12.62 15.22 5.75
N LYS A 126 12.13 16.20 6.56
CA LYS A 126 12.55 16.38 7.94
C LYS A 126 12.19 15.17 8.81
N MET A 127 11.03 14.56 8.59
CA MET A 127 10.60 13.34 9.28
C MET A 127 11.53 12.17 8.95
N ALA A 128 11.87 11.96 7.66
CA ALA A 128 12.80 10.92 7.25
C ALA A 128 14.18 11.08 7.91
N LYS A 129 14.71 12.32 7.93
CA LYS A 129 15.99 12.63 8.60
C LYS A 129 15.93 12.38 10.11
N LYS A 130 14.83 12.79 10.76
CA LYS A 130 14.63 12.59 12.22
C LYS A 130 14.62 11.10 12.58
N GLU A 131 13.95 10.28 11.79
CA GLU A 131 13.87 8.83 11.99
C GLU A 131 15.12 8.09 11.52
N LYS A 132 16.08 8.79 10.89
CA LYS A 132 17.29 8.22 10.28
C LYS A 132 16.93 7.11 9.30
N ALA A 133 15.95 7.38 8.44
CA ALA A 133 15.48 6.40 7.46
C ALA A 133 16.59 6.05 6.47
N ASP A 134 16.82 4.76 6.29
CA ASP A 134 17.75 4.23 5.28
C ASP A 134 17.13 4.27 3.89
N TYR A 135 15.79 4.07 3.84
CA TYR A 135 14.98 4.11 2.63
C TYR A 135 13.77 5.01 2.82
N PHE A 136 13.41 5.74 1.76
CA PHE A 136 12.22 6.59 1.70
C PHE A 136 11.40 6.22 0.47
N PHE A 137 10.18 5.71 0.67
CA PHE A 137 9.23 5.37 -0.39
C PHE A 137 8.04 6.30 -0.33
N SER A 138 7.84 7.11 -1.37
CA SER A 138 6.67 7.96 -1.52
C SER A 138 5.70 7.36 -2.52
N PHE A 139 4.45 7.25 -2.13
CA PHE A 139 3.37 6.73 -2.97
C PHE A 139 2.48 7.85 -3.44
N HIS A 140 2.26 7.89 -4.76
CA HIS A 140 1.33 8.76 -5.45
C HIS A 140 0.48 7.95 -6.44
N ILE A 141 -0.66 8.48 -6.82
CA ILE A 141 -1.52 7.90 -7.85
C ILE A 141 -1.60 8.92 -8.98
N ASN A 142 -0.85 8.67 -10.04
CA ASN A 142 -0.85 9.56 -11.20
C ASN A 142 -2.22 9.53 -11.90
N SER A 143 -2.62 10.66 -12.45
CA SER A 143 -3.76 10.77 -13.35
C SER A 143 -3.29 11.03 -14.77
N ASN A 144 -4.08 10.60 -15.75
CA ASN A 144 -3.86 10.88 -17.16
C ASN A 144 -5.20 11.16 -17.85
N GLU A 145 -5.21 12.12 -18.78
CA GLU A 145 -6.41 12.42 -19.59
C GLU A 145 -6.74 11.27 -20.55
N ASP A 146 -5.75 10.47 -20.96
CA ASP A 146 -5.96 9.27 -21.77
C ASP A 146 -6.36 8.09 -20.87
N PRO A 147 -7.62 7.61 -20.94
CA PRO A 147 -8.11 6.52 -20.10
C PRO A 147 -7.50 5.16 -20.44
N THR A 148 -6.72 5.06 -21.51
CA THR A 148 -5.98 3.83 -21.88
C THR A 148 -4.61 3.76 -21.22
N CYS A 149 -4.12 4.86 -20.66
CA CYS A 149 -2.86 4.92 -19.96
C CYS A 149 -2.96 4.14 -18.63
N SER A 150 -2.07 3.16 -18.46
CA SER A 150 -2.02 2.33 -17.26
C SER A 150 -0.58 1.91 -16.99
N GLY A 151 -0.31 1.52 -15.74
CA GLY A 151 1.01 1.07 -15.32
C GLY A 151 1.52 1.87 -14.13
N TYR A 152 2.80 1.73 -13.83
CA TYR A 152 3.46 2.49 -12.78
C TYR A 152 4.71 3.19 -13.32
N VAL A 153 5.12 4.24 -12.62
CA VAL A 153 6.36 4.99 -12.89
C VAL A 153 7.10 5.12 -11.57
N SER A 154 8.38 4.80 -11.56
CA SER A 154 9.27 5.01 -10.42
C SER A 154 10.22 6.18 -10.69
N TYR A 155 10.28 7.11 -9.77
CA TYR A 155 11.26 8.20 -9.76
C TYR A 155 12.30 7.89 -8.69
N ILE A 156 13.55 7.82 -9.09
CA ILE A 156 14.67 7.53 -8.20
C ILE A 156 15.68 8.67 -8.23
N ARG A 157 16.49 8.76 -7.18
CA ARG A 157 17.62 9.67 -7.18
C ARG A 157 18.67 9.20 -8.17
N GLN A 158 19.22 10.13 -8.95
CA GLN A 158 20.31 9.84 -9.86
C GLN A 158 21.49 9.16 -9.13
N ASP A 159 22.10 8.17 -9.76
CA ASP A 159 23.23 7.40 -9.24
C ASP A 159 22.98 6.63 -7.93
N ASP A 160 21.70 6.35 -7.62
CA ASP A 160 21.31 5.54 -6.45
C ASP A 160 21.07 4.09 -6.84
N LYS A 161 22.14 3.29 -6.80
CA LYS A 161 22.11 1.86 -7.18
C LYS A 161 21.13 1.03 -6.36
N ALA A 162 20.90 1.38 -5.10
CA ALA A 162 19.93 0.65 -4.27
C ALA A 162 18.51 0.90 -4.75
N SER A 163 18.16 2.15 -5.09
CA SER A 163 16.87 2.49 -5.69
C SER A 163 16.70 1.87 -7.07
N GLU A 164 17.74 1.84 -7.92
CA GLU A 164 17.73 1.16 -9.22
C GLU A 164 17.38 -0.32 -9.05
N GLN A 165 18.06 -1.04 -8.15
CA GLN A 165 17.78 -2.45 -7.89
C GLN A 165 16.34 -2.69 -7.40
N ILE A 166 15.82 -1.84 -6.52
CA ILE A 166 14.44 -1.98 -6.02
C ILE A 166 13.44 -1.84 -7.16
N THR A 167 13.63 -0.87 -8.06
CA THR A 167 12.71 -0.65 -9.20
C THR A 167 12.74 -1.76 -10.24
N GLU A 168 13.82 -2.53 -10.33
CA GLU A 168 13.90 -3.71 -11.19
C GLU A 168 13.01 -4.87 -10.71
N TYR A 169 12.66 -4.89 -9.42
CA TYR A 169 11.80 -5.93 -8.81
C TYR A 169 10.33 -5.51 -8.65
N MET A 170 9.98 -4.30 -9.05
CA MET A 170 8.60 -3.78 -8.99
C MET A 170 7.85 -3.98 -10.29
#